data_9f7ec9fc91701f302bba81dd1ef9509b
#
_entry.id   9f7ec9fc91701f302bba81dd1ef9509b
#
_cell.length_a   1.000
_cell.length_b   1.000
_cell.length_c   1.000
_cell.angle_alpha   90.00
_cell.angle_beta   90.00
_cell.angle_gamma   90.00
#
_symmetry.space_group_name_H-M   'P 1'
#
loop_
_entity.id
_entity.type
_entity.pdbx_description
1 polymer ?
#
loop_
_entity_poly.entity_id
_entity_poly.type
_entity_poly.pdbx_seq_one_letter_code
_entity_poly.pdbx_strand_id
1 'polypeptide(L)'
;MADFLPDRLLRRVKNLTSAFLGAFVFDKWTCNCDGRQVIFHRPADDEGSSYAAAMIDQGFCFNDGDWTFPDSAIRSLYPRRLVYEKVKGMESFEPFLSRIENLPTTELEACTEGIPASWCEPEPGQLGRLLETLYARRRALRQAIIETKNSSLGPFPNWTRAVAVRSPLPEVGSQEKRLSRS
;
A
#
# COMPACT_ATOMS: atom_id res chain seq x y z
N MET A 1 -23.64 12.20 -3.99
CA MET A 1 -22.80 11.04 -3.63
C MET A 1 -22.79 10.10 -4.82
N ALA A 2 -21.69 9.55 -5.24
CA ALA A 2 -21.56 8.64 -6.37
C ALA A 2 -20.52 7.54 -6.03
N ASP A 3 -20.75 6.35 -6.52
CA ASP A 3 -19.83 5.20 -6.40
C ASP A 3 -18.83 5.11 -7.56
N PHE A 4 -19.10 5.85 -8.63
CA PHE A 4 -18.25 5.92 -9.81
C PHE A 4 -18.12 7.35 -10.33
N LEU A 5 -16.90 7.72 -10.74
CA LEU A 5 -16.65 8.95 -11.50
C LEU A 5 -15.89 8.62 -12.80
N PRO A 6 -16.28 9.18 -13.94
CA PRO A 6 -15.47 9.14 -15.16
C PRO A 6 -14.08 9.75 -14.91
N ASP A 7 -13.06 9.35 -15.68
CA ASP A 7 -11.67 9.80 -15.48
C ASP A 7 -11.50 11.31 -15.40
N ARG A 8 -12.23 12.05 -16.25
CA ARG A 8 -12.21 13.52 -16.24
C ARG A 8 -12.65 14.12 -14.89
N LEU A 9 -13.60 13.46 -14.19
CA LEU A 9 -14.08 13.91 -12.87
C LEU A 9 -13.24 13.31 -11.75
N LEU A 10 -12.70 12.10 -11.94
CA LEU A 10 -11.81 11.48 -10.98
C LEU A 10 -10.55 12.34 -10.76
N ARG A 11 -10.04 12.99 -11.79
CA ARG A 11 -8.93 13.98 -11.67
C ARG A 11 -9.26 15.21 -10.83
N ARG A 12 -10.54 15.45 -10.53
CA ARG A 12 -11.03 16.55 -9.70
C ARG A 12 -11.23 16.15 -8.24
N VAL A 13 -10.88 14.93 -7.87
CA VAL A 13 -10.93 14.45 -6.48
C VAL A 13 -9.71 14.99 -5.74
N LYS A 14 -9.95 15.83 -4.71
CA LYS A 14 -8.89 16.54 -3.97
C LYS A 14 -7.92 15.59 -3.27
N ASN A 15 -8.45 14.56 -2.63
CA ASN A 15 -7.69 13.54 -1.88
C ASN A 15 -7.44 12.27 -2.67
N LEU A 16 -7.49 12.29 -4.01
CA LEU A 16 -7.41 11.09 -4.84
C LEU A 16 -6.23 10.21 -4.45
N THR A 17 -5.03 10.73 -4.55
CA THR A 17 -3.81 9.96 -4.31
C THR A 17 -3.74 9.46 -2.87
N SER A 18 -3.94 10.35 -1.88
CA SER A 18 -3.82 9.96 -0.46
C SER A 18 -4.87 8.93 -0.04
N ALA A 19 -6.12 9.09 -0.48
CA ALA A 19 -7.17 8.14 -0.15
C ALA A 19 -6.88 6.73 -0.71
N PHE A 20 -6.50 6.66 -1.99
CA PHE A 20 -6.25 5.36 -2.62
C PHE A 20 -4.92 4.72 -2.20
N LEU A 21 -3.88 5.49 -1.89
CA LEU A 21 -2.65 4.94 -1.35
C LEU A 21 -2.81 4.48 0.11
N GLY A 22 -3.54 5.25 0.91
CA GLY A 22 -3.87 4.84 2.28
C GLY A 22 -4.68 3.55 2.31
N ALA A 23 -5.73 3.46 1.48
CA ALA A 23 -6.52 2.25 1.34
C ALA A 23 -5.67 1.07 0.87
N PHE A 24 -4.84 1.25 -0.16
CA PHE A 24 -3.98 0.20 -0.67
C PHE A 24 -3.02 -0.36 0.39
N VAL A 25 -2.35 0.50 1.16
CA VAL A 25 -1.44 0.07 2.22
C VAL A 25 -2.20 -0.65 3.33
N PHE A 26 -3.36 -0.13 3.73
CA PHE A 26 -4.22 -0.76 4.73
C PHE A 26 -4.71 -2.13 4.27
N ASP A 27 -5.21 -2.24 3.04
CA ASP A 27 -5.73 -3.49 2.49
C ASP A 27 -4.63 -4.55 2.31
N LYS A 28 -3.41 -4.13 1.96
CA LYS A 28 -2.24 -5.02 1.94
C LYS A 28 -1.93 -5.55 3.33
N TRP A 29 -1.98 -4.69 4.34
CA TRP A 29 -1.73 -5.08 5.71
C TRP A 29 -2.78 -6.06 6.23
N THR A 30 -4.06 -5.72 6.04
CA THR A 30 -5.20 -6.49 6.54
C THR A 30 -5.61 -7.64 5.62
N CYS A 31 -4.98 -7.80 4.45
CA CYS A 31 -5.34 -8.80 3.45
C CYS A 31 -6.82 -8.70 3.03
N ASN A 32 -7.31 -7.49 2.77
CA ASN A 32 -8.66 -7.29 2.26
C ASN A 32 -8.83 -8.02 0.92
N CYS A 33 -9.82 -8.90 0.81
CA CYS A 33 -10.04 -9.76 -0.36
C CYS A 33 -11.07 -9.22 -1.35
N ASP A 34 -11.81 -8.18 -1.01
CA ASP A 34 -12.74 -7.55 -1.93
C ASP A 34 -12.10 -6.40 -2.73
N GLY A 35 -12.76 -6.03 -3.82
CA GLY A 35 -12.48 -4.79 -4.51
C GLY A 35 -12.83 -3.59 -3.61
N ARG A 36 -11.88 -2.64 -3.45
CA ARG A 36 -12.10 -1.49 -2.58
C ARG A 36 -13.36 -0.73 -2.99
N GLN A 37 -14.31 -0.61 -2.09
CA GLN A 37 -15.48 0.23 -2.26
C GLN A 37 -15.15 1.68 -1.89
N VAL A 38 -15.53 2.58 -2.76
CA VAL A 38 -15.29 4.02 -2.60
C VAL A 38 -16.55 4.80 -2.95
N ILE A 39 -16.83 5.81 -2.18
CA ILE A 39 -17.83 6.82 -2.52
C ILE A 39 -17.16 8.17 -2.77
N PHE A 40 -17.68 8.88 -3.76
CA PHE A 40 -17.27 10.24 -4.08
C PHE A 40 -18.38 11.21 -3.67
N HIS A 41 -18.01 12.20 -2.89
CA HIS A 41 -18.95 13.22 -2.44
C HIS A 41 -18.41 14.62 -2.69
N ARG A 42 -19.28 15.62 -2.73
CA ARG A 42 -18.86 17.01 -2.71
C ARG A 42 -18.64 17.44 -1.26
N PRO A 43 -17.48 18.00 -0.90
CA PRO A 43 -17.30 18.60 0.42
C PRO A 43 -18.31 19.71 0.63
N ALA A 44 -18.82 19.84 1.86
CA ALA A 44 -19.83 20.86 2.19
C ALA A 44 -19.30 22.29 2.03
N ASP A 45 -18.00 22.46 2.26
CA ASP A 45 -17.33 23.77 2.25
C ASP A 45 -16.78 24.15 0.86
N ASP A 46 -17.07 23.35 -0.18
CA ASP A 46 -16.55 23.58 -1.52
C ASP A 46 -17.65 24.04 -2.48
N GLU A 47 -17.72 25.34 -2.71
CA GLU A 47 -18.57 25.94 -3.74
C GLU A 47 -18.10 25.55 -5.18
N GLY A 48 -16.94 24.93 -5.29
CA GLY A 48 -16.38 24.46 -6.55
C GLY A 48 -16.97 23.14 -7.02
N SER A 49 -16.43 22.65 -8.12
CA SER A 49 -16.84 21.40 -8.75
C SER A 49 -15.88 20.24 -8.43
N SER A 50 -15.24 20.27 -7.25
CA SER A 50 -14.35 19.20 -6.80
C SER A 50 -15.09 18.11 -6.02
N TYR A 51 -14.42 16.99 -5.84
CA TYR A 51 -14.90 15.84 -5.11
C TYR A 51 -13.90 15.43 -4.02
N ALA A 52 -14.37 14.68 -3.03
CA ALA A 52 -13.55 13.92 -2.10
C ALA A 52 -13.91 12.43 -2.20
N ALA A 53 -12.92 11.57 -2.03
CA ALA A 53 -13.11 10.13 -1.95
C ALA A 53 -13.16 9.71 -0.48
N ALA A 54 -14.13 8.87 -0.13
CA ALA A 54 -14.22 8.19 1.16
C ALA A 54 -14.26 6.68 0.91
N MET A 55 -13.38 5.96 1.59
CA MET A 55 -13.36 4.50 1.53
C MET A 55 -14.39 3.95 2.50
N ILE A 56 -15.18 3.01 2.04
CA ILE A 56 -16.22 2.36 2.81
C ILE A 56 -16.04 0.86 2.74
N ASP A 57 -16.73 0.14 3.61
CA ASP A 57 -16.81 -1.31 3.68
C ASP A 57 -15.45 -2.02 3.82
N GLN A 58 -15.11 -2.31 5.07
CA GLN A 58 -13.94 -3.09 5.44
C GLN A 58 -14.31 -4.52 5.85
N GLY A 59 -15.53 -4.97 5.58
CA GLY A 59 -16.04 -6.28 6.00
C GLY A 59 -15.24 -7.46 5.46
N PHE A 60 -14.50 -7.26 4.37
CA PHE A 60 -13.65 -8.29 3.75
C PHE A 60 -12.18 -8.25 4.15
N CYS A 61 -11.83 -7.49 5.20
CA CYS A 61 -10.52 -7.58 5.82
C CYS A 61 -10.28 -8.99 6.39
N PHE A 62 -9.02 -9.36 6.53
CA PHE A 62 -8.57 -10.66 7.07
C PHE A 62 -9.06 -11.84 6.22
N ASN A 63 -9.20 -11.64 4.90
CA ASN A 63 -9.70 -12.61 3.94
C ASN A 63 -11.12 -13.09 4.27
N ASP A 64 -12.04 -12.13 4.43
CA ASP A 64 -13.43 -12.38 4.84
C ASP A 64 -13.49 -13.06 6.22
N GLY A 65 -14.34 -14.02 6.44
CA GLY A 65 -14.46 -14.72 7.72
C GLY A 65 -13.36 -15.74 8.02
N ASP A 66 -12.44 -15.96 7.08
CA ASP A 66 -11.43 -17.04 7.21
C ASP A 66 -10.26 -16.67 8.14
N TRP A 67 -10.00 -15.39 8.37
CA TRP A 67 -8.86 -14.85 9.12
C TRP A 67 -7.51 -15.43 8.68
N THR A 68 -7.41 -15.74 7.39
CA THR A 68 -6.18 -16.18 6.72
C THR A 68 -5.56 -15.02 5.94
N PHE A 69 -4.31 -15.17 5.53
CA PHE A 69 -3.60 -14.08 4.86
C PHE A 69 -2.92 -14.57 3.57
N PRO A 70 -3.69 -15.03 2.58
CA PRO A 70 -3.14 -15.47 1.30
C PRO A 70 -2.65 -14.24 0.52
N ASP A 71 -1.36 -13.93 0.62
CA ASP A 71 -0.78 -12.78 -0.06
C ASP A 71 -0.80 -12.95 -1.58
N SER A 72 -1.06 -11.86 -2.26
CA SER A 72 -1.04 -11.76 -3.70
C SER A 72 -0.54 -10.38 -4.12
N ALA A 73 0.32 -10.33 -5.12
CA ALA A 73 0.86 -9.09 -5.64
C ALA A 73 -0.25 -8.12 -6.14
N ILE A 74 -1.33 -8.66 -6.70
CA ILE A 74 -2.40 -7.87 -7.30
C ILE A 74 -3.57 -7.58 -6.35
N ARG A 75 -3.64 -8.26 -5.21
CA ARG A 75 -4.69 -8.01 -4.21
C ARG A 75 -4.62 -6.57 -3.70
N SER A 76 -5.77 -5.98 -3.37
CA SER A 76 -5.90 -4.62 -2.85
C SER A 76 -5.66 -3.51 -3.88
N LEU A 77 -5.46 -3.83 -5.14
CA LEU A 77 -5.36 -2.82 -6.19
C LEU A 77 -6.75 -2.35 -6.63
N TYR A 78 -6.94 -1.04 -6.59
CA TYR A 78 -8.08 -0.44 -7.28
C TYR A 78 -7.87 -0.55 -8.80
N PRO A 79 -8.90 -0.94 -9.59
CA PRO A 79 -8.70 -1.33 -10.99
C PRO A 79 -8.39 -0.17 -11.94
N ARG A 80 -8.33 1.07 -11.44
CA ARG A 80 -8.08 2.27 -12.26
C ARG A 80 -6.69 2.85 -12.00
N ARG A 81 -5.77 2.67 -12.93
CA ARG A 81 -4.36 3.11 -12.84
C ARG A 81 -4.19 4.61 -12.57
N LEU A 82 -5.17 5.42 -12.97
CA LEU A 82 -5.17 6.87 -12.77
C LEU A 82 -4.95 7.26 -11.31
N VAL A 83 -5.48 6.49 -10.37
CA VAL A 83 -5.33 6.81 -8.94
C VAL A 83 -3.88 6.67 -8.45
N TYR A 84 -3.05 5.94 -9.20
CA TYR A 84 -1.65 5.66 -8.89
C TYR A 84 -0.67 6.46 -9.76
N GLU A 85 -1.12 7.37 -10.62
CA GLU A 85 -0.24 8.16 -11.51
C GLU A 85 0.80 8.99 -10.76
N LYS A 86 0.52 9.37 -9.52
CA LYS A 86 1.47 10.16 -8.70
C LYS A 86 2.50 9.33 -7.95
N VAL A 87 2.42 8.00 -8.01
CA VAL A 87 3.39 7.11 -7.35
C VAL A 87 4.69 7.10 -8.12
N LYS A 88 5.77 7.58 -7.48
CA LYS A 88 7.12 7.65 -8.06
C LYS A 88 8.12 6.72 -7.38
N GLY A 89 7.84 6.30 -6.14
CA GLY A 89 8.70 5.45 -5.33
C GLY A 89 8.01 5.03 -4.05
N MET A 90 8.74 4.38 -3.18
CA MET A 90 8.24 3.90 -1.88
C MET A 90 7.76 5.05 -0.99
N GLU A 91 8.42 6.20 -1.08
CA GLU A 91 8.07 7.42 -0.34
C GLU A 91 6.67 7.94 -0.62
N SER A 92 6.10 7.57 -1.77
CA SER A 92 4.72 7.96 -2.14
C SER A 92 3.66 7.36 -1.22
N PHE A 93 3.99 6.29 -0.50
CA PHE A 93 3.09 5.61 0.44
C PHE A 93 3.18 6.15 1.88
N GLU A 94 4.03 7.14 2.11
CA GLU A 94 4.05 7.83 3.40
C GLU A 94 2.88 8.84 3.54
N PRO A 95 2.34 9.05 4.73
CA PRO A 95 2.78 8.52 6.02
C PRO A 95 2.14 7.15 6.37
N PHE A 96 1.40 6.52 5.48
CA PHE A 96 0.62 5.31 5.79
C PHE A 96 1.50 4.13 6.20
N LEU A 97 2.63 3.93 5.48
CA LEU A 97 3.61 2.89 5.84
C LEU A 97 4.16 3.09 7.24
N SER A 98 4.71 4.28 7.50
CA SER A 98 5.32 4.58 8.80
C SER A 98 4.32 4.47 9.95
N ARG A 99 3.05 4.84 9.73
CA ARG A 99 2.00 4.69 10.74
C ARG A 99 1.75 3.23 11.10
N ILE A 100 1.65 2.35 10.10
CA ILE A 100 1.43 0.92 10.35
C ILE A 100 2.70 0.27 10.91
N GLU A 101 3.88 0.57 10.34
CA GLU A 101 5.15 0.00 10.79
C GLU A 101 5.46 0.32 12.26
N ASN A 102 5.08 1.51 12.71
CA ASN A 102 5.32 1.99 14.07
C ASN A 102 4.10 1.86 15.00
N LEU A 103 3.02 1.23 14.56
CA LEU A 103 1.82 1.04 15.39
C LEU A 103 2.18 0.23 16.65
N PRO A 104 2.01 0.77 17.86
CA PRO A 104 2.26 0.02 19.09
C PRO A 104 1.35 -1.21 19.21
N THR A 105 1.85 -2.28 19.82
CA THR A 105 1.01 -3.46 20.11
C THR A 105 -0.18 -3.11 21.00
N THR A 106 0.01 -2.21 21.96
CA THR A 106 -1.03 -1.76 22.87
C THR A 106 -2.19 -1.05 22.16
N GLU A 107 -1.92 -0.29 21.09
CA GLU A 107 -2.98 0.33 20.30
C GLU A 107 -3.73 -0.72 19.47
N LEU A 108 -3.03 -1.73 18.96
CA LEU A 108 -3.67 -2.81 18.23
C LEU A 108 -4.53 -3.68 19.17
N GLU A 109 -4.05 -3.96 20.37
CA GLU A 109 -4.81 -4.65 21.43
C GLU A 109 -6.04 -3.86 21.85
N ALA A 110 -5.91 -2.54 22.02
CA ALA A 110 -7.04 -1.67 22.39
C ALA A 110 -8.17 -1.70 21.34
N CYS A 111 -7.88 -1.99 20.07
CA CYS A 111 -8.91 -2.16 19.05
C CYS A 111 -9.83 -3.37 19.31
N THR A 112 -9.43 -4.28 20.19
CA THR A 112 -10.23 -5.46 20.56
C THR A 112 -11.01 -5.29 21.84
N GLU A 113 -10.79 -4.19 22.55
CA GLU A 113 -11.53 -3.88 23.77
C GLU A 113 -13.02 -3.74 23.47
N GLY A 114 -13.83 -4.45 24.24
CA GLY A 114 -15.28 -4.42 24.07
C GLY A 114 -15.85 -5.35 22.99
N ILE A 115 -15.00 -6.11 22.27
CA ILE A 115 -15.50 -7.17 21.38
C ILE A 115 -16.06 -8.30 22.24
N PRO A 116 -17.36 -8.65 22.11
CA PRO A 116 -17.93 -9.75 22.89
C PRO A 116 -17.22 -11.08 22.58
N ALA A 117 -16.90 -11.86 23.61
CA ALA A 117 -16.25 -13.17 23.42
C ALA A 117 -17.04 -14.09 22.47
N SER A 118 -18.38 -14.01 22.51
CA SER A 118 -19.26 -14.76 21.61
C SER A 118 -19.10 -14.45 20.12
N TRP A 119 -18.48 -13.31 19.76
CA TRP A 119 -18.19 -12.98 18.36
C TRP A 119 -16.90 -13.65 17.85
N CYS A 120 -16.07 -14.12 18.77
CA CYS A 120 -14.80 -14.77 18.46
C CYS A 120 -14.88 -16.31 18.62
N GLU A 121 -16.06 -16.86 18.92
CA GLU A 121 -16.28 -18.29 18.96
C GLU A 121 -16.44 -18.86 17.53
N PRO A 122 -16.02 -20.10 17.26
CA PRO A 122 -15.86 -21.19 18.24
C PRO A 122 -14.42 -21.42 18.72
N GLU A 123 -13.41 -20.69 18.27
CA GLU A 123 -12.02 -20.99 18.61
C GLU A 123 -11.39 -20.01 19.62
N PRO A 124 -11.24 -20.42 20.90
CA PRO A 124 -10.52 -19.60 21.87
C PRO A 124 -9.12 -19.23 21.40
N GLY A 125 -8.75 -17.94 21.54
CA GLY A 125 -7.43 -17.43 21.13
C GLY A 125 -7.30 -17.06 19.66
N GLN A 126 -8.34 -17.20 18.85
CA GLN A 126 -8.30 -16.80 17.43
C GLN A 126 -8.01 -15.29 17.28
N LEU A 127 -8.61 -14.44 18.11
CA LEU A 127 -8.36 -13.01 18.10
C LEU A 127 -6.90 -12.67 18.44
N GLY A 128 -6.30 -13.36 19.42
CA GLY A 128 -4.88 -13.21 19.75
C GLY A 128 -3.97 -13.56 18.55
N ARG A 129 -4.24 -14.67 17.87
CA ARG A 129 -3.52 -15.07 16.67
C ARG A 129 -3.66 -14.05 15.51
N LEU A 130 -4.85 -13.45 15.37
CA LEU A 130 -5.07 -12.38 14.42
C LEU A 130 -4.19 -11.17 14.73
N LEU A 131 -4.16 -10.72 15.98
CA LEU A 131 -3.33 -9.58 16.40
C LEU A 131 -1.84 -9.84 16.18
N GLU A 132 -1.35 -11.04 16.58
CA GLU A 132 0.03 -11.44 16.33
C GLU A 132 0.37 -11.42 14.83
N THR A 133 -0.54 -11.93 14.00
CA THR A 133 -0.37 -11.93 12.54
C THR A 133 -0.32 -10.51 11.98
N LEU A 134 -1.24 -9.65 12.36
CA LEU A 134 -1.25 -8.23 11.94
C LEU A 134 0.03 -7.52 12.39
N TYR A 135 0.50 -7.80 13.60
CA TYR A 135 1.73 -7.24 14.12
C TYR A 135 2.96 -7.69 13.31
N ALA A 136 3.04 -8.97 12.97
CA ALA A 136 4.13 -9.51 12.14
C ALA A 136 4.10 -8.93 10.72
N ARG A 137 2.92 -8.82 10.10
CA ARG A 137 2.72 -8.35 8.73
C ARG A 137 3.19 -6.92 8.49
N ARG A 138 3.24 -6.07 9.52
CA ARG A 138 3.75 -4.70 9.41
C ARG A 138 5.12 -4.62 8.73
N ARG A 139 6.00 -5.56 9.05
CA ARG A 139 7.39 -5.61 8.52
C ARG A 139 7.46 -6.06 7.06
N ALA A 140 6.44 -6.74 6.55
CA ALA A 140 6.39 -7.26 5.18
C ALA A 140 5.79 -6.26 4.19
N LEU A 141 5.19 -5.15 4.62
CA LEU A 141 4.43 -4.24 3.77
C LEU A 141 5.27 -3.65 2.62
N ARG A 142 6.50 -3.21 2.89
CA ARG A 142 7.36 -2.65 1.84
C ARG A 142 7.67 -3.68 0.77
N GLN A 143 7.91 -4.92 1.17
CA GLN A 143 8.14 -6.01 0.24
C GLN A 143 6.90 -6.32 -0.58
N ALA A 144 5.72 -6.37 0.03
CA ALA A 144 4.44 -6.59 -0.65
C ALA A 144 4.12 -5.49 -1.70
N ILE A 145 4.50 -4.25 -1.40
CA ILE A 145 4.38 -3.13 -2.36
C ILE A 145 5.35 -3.30 -3.54
N ILE A 146 6.57 -3.74 -3.29
CA ILE A 146 7.56 -4.03 -4.36
C ILE A 146 7.07 -5.17 -5.25
N GLU A 147 6.50 -6.22 -4.68
CA GLU A 147 5.91 -7.33 -5.44
C GLU A 147 4.74 -6.83 -6.31
N THR A 148 3.89 -5.97 -5.77
CA THR A 148 2.82 -5.33 -6.53
C THR A 148 3.36 -4.50 -7.68
N LYS A 149 4.38 -3.68 -7.45
CA LYS A 149 5.06 -2.88 -8.48
C LYS A 149 5.60 -3.77 -9.61
N ASN A 150 6.20 -4.91 -9.26
CA ASN A 150 6.83 -5.82 -10.21
C ASN A 150 5.84 -6.81 -10.85
N SER A 151 4.57 -6.77 -10.46
CA SER A 151 3.54 -7.62 -11.07
C SER A 151 3.33 -7.29 -12.54
N SER A 152 2.73 -8.22 -13.29
CA SER A 152 2.40 -8.05 -14.71
C SER A 152 1.44 -6.88 -14.98
N LEU A 153 0.68 -6.45 -13.99
CA LEU A 153 -0.24 -5.31 -14.13
C LEU A 153 0.49 -3.97 -14.22
N GLY A 154 1.72 -3.84 -13.65
CA GLY A 154 2.48 -2.61 -13.62
C GLY A 154 1.64 -1.41 -13.14
N PRO A 155 1.06 -1.45 -11.91
CA PRO A 155 0.03 -0.50 -11.50
C PRO A 155 0.56 0.92 -11.29
N PHE A 156 1.87 1.09 -11.10
CA PHE A 156 2.53 2.36 -10.79
C PHE A 156 3.30 2.88 -12.01
N PRO A 157 2.64 3.56 -12.97
CA PRO A 157 3.23 3.87 -14.27
C PRO A 157 4.44 4.81 -14.19
N ASN A 158 4.53 5.64 -13.17
CA ASN A 158 5.59 6.62 -12.98
C ASN A 158 6.64 6.22 -11.94
N TRP A 159 6.54 5.01 -11.39
CA TRP A 159 7.59 4.46 -10.53
C TRP A 159 8.68 3.86 -11.42
N THR A 160 9.60 4.71 -11.89
CA THR A 160 10.75 4.27 -12.66
C THR A 160 11.75 3.53 -11.77
N ARG A 161 12.39 2.49 -12.31
CA ARG A 161 13.56 1.90 -11.66
C ARG A 161 14.60 3.02 -11.51
N ALA A 162 15.16 3.21 -10.31
CA ALA A 162 16.37 3.97 -10.17
C ALA A 162 17.39 3.40 -11.18
N VAL A 163 17.79 4.20 -12.14
CA VAL A 163 18.88 3.82 -13.04
C VAL A 163 20.09 3.67 -12.13
N ALA A 164 20.57 2.45 -11.96
CA ALA A 164 21.82 2.22 -11.25
C ALA A 164 22.88 3.05 -11.99
N VAL A 165 23.34 4.12 -11.37
CA VAL A 165 24.48 4.88 -11.85
C VAL A 165 25.64 3.88 -11.83
N ARG A 166 26.02 3.39 -13.03
CA ARG A 166 27.23 2.59 -13.16
C ARG A 166 28.37 3.51 -12.73
N SER A 167 28.97 3.22 -11.57
CA SER A 167 30.23 3.81 -11.22
C SER A 167 31.19 3.61 -12.37
N PRO A 168 31.89 4.64 -12.84
CA PRO A 168 32.91 4.48 -13.87
C PRO A 168 33.94 3.47 -13.35
N LEU A 169 34.27 2.47 -14.19
CA LEU A 169 35.32 1.52 -13.91
C LEU A 169 36.63 2.30 -13.64
N PRO A 170 37.44 1.92 -12.66
CA PRO A 170 38.74 2.53 -12.46
C PRO A 170 39.58 2.32 -13.72
N GLU A 171 40.13 3.42 -14.24
CA GLU A 171 41.08 3.37 -15.35
C GLU A 171 42.29 2.50 -14.94
N VAL A 172 42.50 1.42 -15.70
CA VAL A 172 43.69 0.59 -15.55
C VAL A 172 44.87 1.40 -16.07
N GLY A 173 45.63 1.96 -15.14
CA GLY A 173 46.87 2.68 -15.45
C GLY A 173 47.84 1.79 -16.22
N SER A 174 48.14 2.17 -17.46
CA SER A 174 49.16 1.58 -18.30
C SER A 174 50.52 1.87 -17.67
N GLN A 175 51.09 0.90 -16.97
CA GLN A 175 52.52 0.93 -16.61
C GLN A 175 53.35 0.58 -17.84
N GLU A 176 53.89 1.61 -18.48
CA GLU A 176 55.00 1.47 -19.45
C GLU A 176 56.24 0.92 -18.72
N LYS A 177 56.59 -0.28 -19.11
CA LYS A 177 57.89 -0.87 -18.76
C LYS A 177 58.98 -0.15 -19.57
N ARG A 178 59.70 0.75 -18.91
CA ARG A 178 61.03 1.23 -19.40
C ARG A 178 62.03 0.09 -19.23
N LEU A 179 62.38 -0.55 -20.30
CA LEU A 179 63.56 -1.39 -20.44
C LEU A 179 64.73 -0.44 -20.66
N SER A 180 65.57 -0.25 -19.67
CA SER A 180 66.89 0.33 -19.82
C SER A 180 67.87 -0.74 -20.27
N ARG A 181 68.48 -0.49 -21.41
CA ARG A 181 69.68 -1.21 -21.87
C ARG A 181 70.90 -0.63 -21.11
N SER A 182 71.70 -1.53 -20.58
CA SER A 182 73.18 -1.49 -20.56
C SER A 182 73.70 -2.83 -20.12
#